data_377fb20bc1adf1e30585b0bc4619e45c
#
_entry.id   377fb20bc1adf1e30585b0bc4619e45c
#
_cell.length_a   1.000
_cell.length_b   1.000
_cell.length_c   1.000
_cell.angle_alpha   90.00
_cell.angle_beta   90.00
_cell.angle_gamma   90.00
#
_symmetry.space_group_name_H-M   'P 1'
#
loop_
_entity.id
_entity.type
_entity.pdbx_description
1 polymer ?
#
loop_
_entity_poly.entity_id
_entity_poly.type
_entity_poly.pdbx_seq_one_letter_code
_entity_poly.pdbx_strand_id
1 'polypeptide(L)'
;MIVVETQNRSGVDVGGAEAAALARRVLEAEGVEEGELGIVYVAPAEMRALKREHLGIDEATDVLSFPLDGRDELPEGVPRALGDVVLCPQVVGEAWRGPLVHGVLHVLGYEHGDEMEARERVHGTR
;
A
#
# COMPACT_ATOMS: atom_id res chain seq x y z
N MET A 1 17.51 5.84 1.17
CA MET A 1 16.93 5.49 -0.14
C MET A 1 15.60 4.76 0.05
N ILE A 2 14.58 5.15 -0.68
CA ILE A 2 13.30 4.44 -0.70
C ILE A 2 13.35 3.39 -1.80
N VAL A 3 13.01 2.14 -1.44
CA VAL A 3 12.91 1.04 -2.39
C VAL A 3 11.45 0.61 -2.43
N VAL A 4 10.86 0.57 -3.62
CA VAL A 4 9.51 0.05 -3.84
C VAL A 4 9.61 -1.16 -4.72
N GLU A 5 9.22 -2.32 -4.21
CA GLU A 5 9.23 -3.56 -4.95
C GLU A 5 7.81 -3.99 -5.28
N THR A 6 7.60 -4.49 -6.49
CA THR A 6 6.29 -4.97 -6.93
C THR A 6 6.35 -6.46 -7.22
N GLN A 7 5.29 -7.16 -6.85
CA GLN A 7 5.10 -8.57 -7.15
C GLN A 7 3.69 -8.78 -7.68
N ASN A 8 3.56 -9.43 -8.82
CA ASN A 8 2.26 -9.68 -9.41
C ASN A 8 1.91 -11.17 -9.37
N ARG A 9 0.94 -11.53 -8.54
CA ARG A 9 0.38 -12.87 -8.44
C ARG A 9 -1.07 -12.92 -8.90
N SER A 10 -1.55 -11.83 -9.54
CA SER A 10 -2.97 -11.69 -9.87
C SER A 10 -3.40 -12.47 -11.11
N GLY A 11 -2.46 -12.82 -11.98
CA GLY A 11 -2.77 -13.46 -13.25
C GLY A 11 -3.15 -12.49 -14.37
N VAL A 12 -3.15 -11.18 -14.11
CA VAL A 12 -3.42 -10.15 -15.12
C VAL A 12 -2.26 -9.15 -15.16
N ASP A 13 -2.11 -8.46 -16.29
CA ASP A 13 -1.09 -7.43 -16.41
C ASP A 13 -1.45 -6.20 -15.60
N VAL A 14 -0.44 -5.60 -14.97
CA VAL A 14 -0.60 -4.40 -14.15
C VAL A 14 0.48 -3.38 -14.50
N GLY A 15 0.17 -2.10 -14.26
CA GLY A 15 1.13 -1.01 -14.43
C GLY A 15 2.05 -0.86 -13.22
N GLY A 16 2.85 -1.88 -12.92
CA GLY A 16 3.68 -1.90 -11.71
C GLY A 16 4.65 -0.73 -11.61
N ALA A 17 5.24 -0.29 -12.72
CA ALA A 17 6.17 0.84 -12.72
C ALA A 17 5.47 2.16 -12.32
N GLU A 18 4.26 2.38 -12.80
CA GLU A 18 3.48 3.56 -12.45
C GLU A 18 3.07 3.55 -10.98
N ALA A 19 2.65 2.38 -10.48
CA ALA A 19 2.29 2.21 -9.08
C ALA A 19 3.49 2.45 -8.17
N ALA A 20 4.65 1.89 -8.51
CA ALA A 20 5.87 2.11 -7.74
C ALA A 20 6.27 3.58 -7.73
N ALA A 21 6.15 4.27 -8.87
CA ALA A 21 6.47 5.69 -8.95
C ALA A 21 5.53 6.54 -8.09
N LEU A 22 4.24 6.25 -8.13
CA LEU A 22 3.26 6.96 -7.30
C LEU A 22 3.52 6.72 -5.81
N ALA A 23 3.73 5.46 -5.42
CA ALA A 23 4.02 5.13 -4.03
C ALA A 23 5.27 5.84 -3.53
N ARG A 24 6.33 5.90 -4.33
CA ARG A 24 7.55 6.63 -3.99
C ARG A 24 7.27 8.12 -3.77
N ARG A 25 6.51 8.75 -4.66
CA ARG A 25 6.15 10.16 -4.52
C ARG A 25 5.37 10.43 -3.24
N VAL A 26 4.42 9.55 -2.91
CA VAL A 26 3.65 9.66 -1.66
C VAL A 26 4.58 9.56 -0.46
N LEU A 27 5.45 8.56 -0.43
CA LEU A 27 6.39 8.37 0.67
C LEU A 27 7.29 9.58 0.84
N GLU A 28 7.85 10.11 -0.25
CA GLU A 28 8.70 11.31 -0.21
C GLU A 28 7.93 12.53 0.30
N ALA A 29 6.71 12.74 -0.19
CA ALA A 29 5.87 13.86 0.25
C ALA A 29 5.45 13.73 1.72
N GLU A 30 5.38 12.52 2.25
CA GLU A 30 5.11 12.28 3.66
C GLU A 30 6.38 12.34 4.53
N GLY A 31 7.51 12.70 3.96
CA GLY A 31 8.75 12.88 4.71
C GLY A 31 9.55 11.62 4.95
N VAL A 32 9.24 10.53 4.27
CA VAL A 32 10.00 9.28 4.38
C VAL A 32 11.30 9.42 3.60
N GLU A 33 12.43 9.17 4.25
CA GLU A 33 13.75 9.29 3.62
C GLU A 33 14.30 7.94 3.18
N GLU A 34 13.96 6.87 3.90
CA GLU A 34 14.46 5.52 3.61
C GLU A 34 13.48 4.44 4.02
N GLY A 35 13.57 3.30 3.39
CA GLY A 35 12.79 2.12 3.71
C GLY A 35 12.36 1.35 2.48
N GLU A 36 11.83 0.16 2.69
CA GLU A 36 11.28 -0.69 1.64
C GLU A 36 9.76 -0.79 1.78
N LEU A 37 9.07 -0.61 0.67
CA LEU A 37 7.63 -0.82 0.56
C LEU A 37 7.38 -1.92 -0.48
N GLY A 38 6.56 -2.91 -0.14
CA GLY A 38 6.09 -3.91 -1.08
C GLY A 38 4.72 -3.54 -1.64
N ILE A 39 4.54 -3.73 -2.95
CA ILE A 39 3.23 -3.66 -3.59
C ILE A 39 2.98 -5.04 -4.18
N VAL A 40 1.96 -5.74 -3.70
CA VAL A 40 1.65 -7.10 -4.13
C VAL A 40 0.27 -7.11 -4.79
N TYR A 41 0.22 -7.59 -6.02
CA TYR A 41 -1.03 -7.76 -6.76
C TYR A 41 -1.49 -9.20 -6.61
N VAL A 42 -2.73 -9.39 -6.19
CA VAL A 42 -3.30 -10.71 -5.96
C VAL A 42 -4.66 -10.86 -6.67
N ALA A 43 -5.02 -12.10 -6.99
CA ALA A 43 -6.34 -12.41 -7.54
C ALA A 43 -7.42 -12.33 -6.45
N PRO A 44 -8.70 -12.19 -6.82
CA PRO A 44 -9.79 -12.07 -5.84
C PRO A 44 -9.84 -13.18 -4.81
N ALA A 45 -9.55 -14.42 -5.20
CA ALA A 45 -9.55 -15.56 -4.28
C ALA A 45 -8.47 -15.42 -3.19
N GLU A 46 -7.27 -14.98 -3.57
CA GLU A 46 -6.20 -14.73 -2.62
C GLU A 46 -6.54 -13.54 -1.72
N MET A 47 -7.12 -12.48 -2.27
CA MET A 47 -7.55 -11.31 -1.50
C MET A 47 -8.58 -11.69 -0.44
N ARG A 48 -9.56 -12.53 -0.80
CA ARG A 48 -10.56 -13.03 0.15
C ARG A 48 -9.90 -13.83 1.27
N ALA A 49 -8.96 -14.70 0.91
CA ALA A 49 -8.23 -15.51 1.89
C ALA A 49 -7.43 -14.64 2.86
N LEU A 50 -6.72 -13.64 2.36
CA LEU A 50 -5.96 -12.71 3.19
C LEU A 50 -6.87 -11.92 4.12
N LYS A 51 -7.97 -11.40 3.61
CA LYS A 51 -8.92 -10.62 4.42
C LYS A 51 -9.56 -11.49 5.51
N ARG A 52 -9.93 -12.72 5.17
CA ARG A 52 -10.48 -13.68 6.14
C ARG A 52 -9.48 -14.01 7.24
N GLU A 53 -8.23 -14.29 6.86
CA GLU A 53 -7.18 -14.67 7.83
C GLU A 53 -6.82 -13.52 8.77
N HIS A 54 -6.78 -12.29 8.27
CA HIS A 54 -6.29 -11.13 9.04
C HIS A 54 -7.41 -10.30 9.67
N LEU A 55 -8.61 -10.28 9.07
CA LEU A 55 -9.72 -9.45 9.56
C LEU A 55 -10.97 -10.26 9.91
N GLY A 56 -10.98 -11.56 9.63
CA GLY A 56 -12.13 -12.41 9.89
C GLY A 56 -13.32 -12.18 8.95
N ILE A 57 -13.11 -11.47 7.85
CA ILE A 57 -14.15 -11.14 6.89
C ILE A 57 -13.88 -11.90 5.60
N ASP A 58 -14.85 -12.69 5.14
CA ASP A 58 -14.73 -13.51 3.93
C ASP A 58 -15.35 -12.80 2.73
N GLU A 59 -14.65 -11.82 2.20
CA GLU A 59 -15.03 -11.12 0.97
C GLU A 59 -13.79 -10.55 0.29
N ALA A 60 -13.82 -10.40 -1.03
CA ALA A 60 -12.77 -9.72 -1.76
C ALA A 60 -12.88 -8.21 -1.50
N THR A 61 -11.75 -7.56 -1.39
CA THR A 61 -11.66 -6.10 -1.24
C THR A 61 -10.66 -5.55 -2.25
N ASP A 62 -10.60 -4.23 -2.36
CA ASP A 62 -9.71 -3.54 -3.30
C ASP A 62 -8.26 -3.49 -2.81
N VAL A 63 -8.05 -3.19 -1.52
CA VAL A 63 -6.73 -2.98 -0.94
C VAL A 63 -6.68 -3.49 0.50
N LEU A 64 -5.52 -4.06 0.86
CA LEU A 64 -5.18 -4.37 2.24
C LEU A 64 -3.80 -3.80 2.53
N SER A 65 -3.58 -3.32 3.74
CA SER A 65 -2.29 -2.81 4.18
C SER A 65 -1.77 -3.62 5.34
N PHE A 66 -0.49 -3.95 5.28
CA PHE A 66 0.20 -4.71 6.32
C PHE A 66 1.40 -3.89 6.80
N PRO A 67 1.21 -2.96 7.76
CA PRO A 67 2.33 -2.19 8.31
C PRO A 67 3.31 -3.13 9.02
N LEU A 68 4.60 -2.84 8.85
CA LEU A 68 5.68 -3.51 9.59
C LEU A 68 6.32 -2.48 10.51
N ASP A 69 7.45 -1.90 10.09
CA ASP A 69 8.09 -0.87 10.90
C ASP A 69 7.41 0.49 10.78
N GLY A 70 6.77 0.77 9.63
CA GLY A 70 6.14 2.05 9.37
C GLY A 70 7.09 3.21 9.67
N ARG A 71 6.67 4.08 10.59
CA ARG A 71 7.48 5.20 11.09
C ARG A 71 8.03 4.97 12.50
N ASP A 72 7.96 3.75 13.02
CA ASP A 72 8.47 3.45 14.35
C ASP A 72 9.96 3.74 14.45
N GLU A 73 10.42 4.08 15.64
CA GLU A 73 11.86 4.24 15.87
C GLU A 73 12.55 2.89 15.77
N LEU A 74 13.67 2.87 15.05
CA LEU A 74 14.50 1.68 14.91
C LEU A 74 15.90 1.97 15.42
N PRO A 75 16.60 0.95 15.92
CA PRO A 75 18.02 1.12 16.24
C PRO A 75 18.81 1.59 15.02
N GLU A 76 19.85 2.38 15.26
CA GLU A 76 20.72 2.87 14.19
C GLU A 76 21.30 1.70 13.40
N GLY A 77 21.30 1.82 12.06
CA GLY A 77 21.84 0.80 11.17
C GLY A 77 20.90 -0.34 10.84
N VAL A 78 19.69 -0.39 11.44
CA VAL A 78 18.69 -1.41 11.12
C VAL A 78 17.91 -0.97 9.89
N PRO A 79 17.86 -1.80 8.83
CA PRO A 79 17.05 -1.48 7.64
C PRO A 79 15.56 -1.39 8.00
N ARG A 80 14.88 -0.42 7.39
CA ARG A 80 13.45 -0.20 7.62
C ARG A 80 12.61 -0.96 6.59
N ALA A 81 11.74 -1.84 7.06
CA ALA A 81 10.69 -2.45 6.25
C ALA A 81 9.38 -1.71 6.56
N LEU A 82 8.96 -0.80 5.65
CA LEU A 82 7.78 0.03 5.87
C LEU A 82 6.52 -0.83 6.02
N GLY A 83 6.32 -1.74 5.09
CA GLY A 83 5.18 -2.64 5.07
C GLY A 83 4.81 -3.04 3.65
N ASP A 84 3.65 -3.68 3.51
CA ASP A 84 3.13 -4.12 2.23
C ASP A 84 1.74 -3.54 1.97
N VAL A 85 1.49 -3.17 0.71
CA VAL A 85 0.17 -2.82 0.21
C VAL A 85 -0.23 -3.91 -0.78
N VAL A 86 -1.37 -4.54 -0.54
CA VAL A 86 -1.89 -5.61 -1.39
C VAL A 86 -3.08 -5.09 -2.16
N LEU A 87 -3.02 -5.17 -3.49
CA LEU A 87 -4.07 -4.70 -4.39
C LEU A 87 -4.65 -5.86 -5.18
N CYS A 88 -5.96 -5.81 -5.43
CA CYS A 88 -6.63 -6.76 -6.31
C CYS A 88 -6.99 -6.04 -7.62
N PRO A 89 -6.20 -6.23 -8.71
CA PRO A 89 -6.44 -5.49 -9.95
C PRO A 89 -7.79 -5.77 -10.57
N GLN A 90 -8.35 -6.97 -10.38
CA GLN A 90 -9.68 -7.30 -10.88
C GLN A 90 -10.79 -6.49 -10.20
N VAL A 91 -10.53 -5.97 -8.99
CA VAL A 91 -11.49 -5.15 -8.26
C VAL A 91 -11.24 -3.65 -8.50
N VAL A 92 -9.98 -3.21 -8.41
CA VAL A 92 -9.66 -1.78 -8.55
C VAL A 92 -9.70 -1.32 -10.00
N GLY A 93 -9.34 -2.19 -10.95
CA GLY A 93 -9.28 -1.81 -12.36
C GLY A 93 -8.37 -0.60 -12.59
N GLU A 94 -8.84 0.35 -13.38
CA GLU A 94 -8.09 1.58 -13.67
C GLU A 94 -8.13 2.60 -12.53
N ALA A 95 -9.03 2.43 -11.56
CA ALA A 95 -9.14 3.30 -10.40
C ALA A 95 -8.20 2.90 -9.26
N TRP A 96 -7.02 2.39 -9.58
CA TRP A 96 -6.08 1.82 -8.62
C TRP A 96 -5.31 2.88 -7.80
N ARG A 97 -5.27 4.12 -8.28
CA ARG A 97 -4.46 5.16 -7.62
C ARG A 97 -4.97 5.50 -6.22
N GLY A 98 -6.26 5.71 -6.08
CA GLY A 98 -6.87 5.99 -4.78
C GLY A 98 -6.60 4.90 -3.75
N PRO A 99 -6.95 3.63 -4.04
CA PRO A 99 -6.65 2.52 -3.13
C PRO A 99 -5.16 2.38 -2.79
N LEU A 100 -4.27 2.59 -3.75
CA LEU A 100 -2.83 2.53 -3.48
C LEU A 100 -2.39 3.61 -2.50
N VAL A 101 -2.78 4.87 -2.72
CA VAL A 101 -2.43 5.96 -1.82
C VAL A 101 -3.00 5.71 -0.43
N HIS A 102 -4.26 5.28 -0.35
CA HIS A 102 -4.91 4.91 0.90
C HIS A 102 -4.11 3.84 1.65
N GLY A 103 -3.69 2.79 0.94
CA GLY A 103 -2.89 1.72 1.52
C GLY A 103 -1.53 2.18 2.02
N VAL A 104 -0.83 3.04 1.25
CA VAL A 104 0.46 3.60 1.66
C VAL A 104 0.30 4.44 2.92
N LEU A 105 -0.74 5.28 2.99
CA LEU A 105 -1.00 6.10 4.18
C LEU A 105 -1.27 5.24 5.41
N HIS A 106 -2.02 4.14 5.27
CA HIS A 106 -2.20 3.19 6.37
C HIS A 106 -0.88 2.57 6.83
N VAL A 107 -0.01 2.21 5.89
CA VAL A 107 1.33 1.68 6.24
C VAL A 107 2.10 2.68 7.07
N LEU A 108 1.93 3.99 6.80
CA LEU A 108 2.60 5.06 7.55
C LEU A 108 1.91 5.39 8.87
N GLY A 109 0.82 4.71 9.22
CA GLY A 109 0.16 4.87 10.50
C GLY A 109 -1.08 5.75 10.52
N TYR A 110 -1.49 6.29 9.36
CA TYR A 110 -2.76 7.02 9.30
C TYR A 110 -3.93 6.05 9.47
N GLU A 111 -4.91 6.46 10.23
CA GLU A 111 -6.16 5.73 10.37
C GLU A 111 -7.28 6.49 9.65
N HIS A 112 -8.39 5.82 9.36
CA HIS A 112 -9.54 6.46 8.72
C HIS A 112 -9.98 7.69 9.50
N GLY A 113 -10.27 8.78 8.79
CA GLY A 113 -10.72 10.02 9.37
C GLY A 113 -10.25 11.23 8.60
N ASP A 114 -10.46 12.41 9.19
CA ASP A 114 -10.23 13.69 8.52
C ASP A 114 -8.77 13.92 8.13
N GLU A 115 -7.84 13.47 8.97
CA GLU A 115 -6.40 13.64 8.70
C GLU A 115 -5.98 12.83 7.49
N MET A 116 -6.38 11.58 7.42
CA MET A 116 -6.09 10.73 6.28
C MET A 116 -6.72 11.27 5.00
N GLU A 117 -7.97 11.72 5.07
CA GLU A 117 -8.66 12.31 3.92
C GLU A 117 -7.96 13.57 3.43
N ALA A 118 -7.46 14.40 4.34
CA ALA A 118 -6.68 15.57 3.99
C ALA A 118 -5.41 15.20 3.24
N ARG A 119 -4.70 14.17 3.69
CA ARG A 119 -3.50 13.69 3.00
C ARG A 119 -3.82 13.08 1.64
N GLU A 120 -4.92 12.34 1.52
CA GLU A 120 -5.38 11.82 0.23
C GLU A 120 -5.62 12.95 -0.76
N ARG A 121 -6.19 14.07 -0.32
CA ARG A 121 -6.38 15.25 -1.18
C ARG A 121 -5.04 15.86 -1.62
N VAL A 122 -4.06 15.92 -0.72
CA VAL A 122 -2.71 16.39 -1.07
C VAL A 122 -2.11 15.55 -2.19
N HIS A 123 -2.36 14.24 -2.17
CA HIS A 123 -1.83 13.32 -3.18
C HIS A 123 -2.72 13.20 -4.43
N GLY A 124 -3.80 13.99 -4.50
CA GLY A 124 -4.65 14.07 -5.68
C GLY A 124 -5.64 12.92 -5.85
N THR A 125 -5.96 12.19 -4.77
CA THR A 125 -6.87 11.03 -4.83
C THR A 125 -8.24 11.27 -4.18
N ARG A 126 -8.47 12.48 -3.66
CA ARG A 126 -9.77 12.90 -3.17
C ARG A 126 -10.11 14.31 -3.62
#